data_12bca191ab99887314da01817822f504
#
_entry.id   12bca191ab99887314da01817822f504
#
_cell.length_a   1.000
_cell.length_b   1.000
_cell.length_c   1.000
_cell.angle_alpha   90.00
_cell.angle_beta   90.00
_cell.angle_gamma   90.00
#
_symmetry.space_group_name_H-M   'P 1'
#
loop_
_entity.id
_entity.type
_entity.pdbx_description
1 polymer ?
#
loop_
_entity_poly.entity_id
_entity_poly.type
_entity_poly.pdbx_seq_one_letter_code
_entity_poly.pdbx_strand_id
1 'polypeptide(L)'
;MVSTWYILGACFWFPWIFITANVALHCLPGLGALGAGIDAWYIHGVILLFFVPVGIGAAYYFIPKITGQPIASAQLASAGFWTLAILGGWTGMQKYMGGPLPAWMTAVGAATGVLLLIPVGLVGLNHHLTTLGKHSAVASSPTLRFIFFGALFYPVSGFILALNSAFWTGSALQFTQSWYSFQVVSVYGFFSMCVFGAIYYIVPRLSGCEWLSVRLIRNHFWFSVYGVSTIVVMSLVAGWQQGADLNNPEHWDQNFMNHVVNSRAYVVSRAVAWALISFSNLMFLLHLLLMVAGLGRRSSAPTLLHREHDEHALPAHA
;
A
#
# COMPACT_ATOMS: atom_id res chain seq x y z
N MET A 1 -20.61 -1.27 10.77
CA MET A 1 -19.53 -0.28 10.59
C MET A 1 -18.91 -0.44 9.20
N VAL A 2 -18.53 0.64 8.52
CA VAL A 2 -17.90 0.56 7.18
C VAL A 2 -16.59 -0.22 7.21
N SER A 3 -15.73 0.02 8.20
CA SER A 3 -14.49 -0.73 8.41
C SER A 3 -14.67 -2.24 8.42
N THR A 4 -15.76 -2.72 9.02
CA THR A 4 -16.10 -4.15 9.09
C THR A 4 -16.37 -4.73 7.71
N TRP A 5 -17.04 -3.99 6.83
CA TRP A 5 -17.33 -4.46 5.47
C TRP A 5 -16.06 -4.67 4.65
N TYR A 6 -15.11 -3.75 4.74
CA TYR A 6 -13.81 -3.87 4.04
C TYR A 6 -13.01 -5.07 4.55
N ILE A 7 -12.96 -5.30 5.87
CA ILE A 7 -12.22 -6.43 6.45
C ILE A 7 -12.91 -7.76 6.13
N LEU A 8 -14.23 -7.85 6.29
CA LEU A 8 -14.98 -9.06 5.95
C LEU A 8 -14.90 -9.37 4.45
N GLY A 9 -15.00 -8.34 3.59
CA GLY A 9 -14.79 -8.49 2.16
C GLY A 9 -13.41 -9.07 1.85
N ALA A 10 -12.35 -8.55 2.44
CA ALA A 10 -11.00 -9.07 2.27
C ALA A 10 -10.89 -10.55 2.69
N CYS A 11 -11.45 -10.90 3.85
CA CYS A 11 -11.46 -12.28 4.34
C CYS A 11 -12.27 -13.23 3.46
N PHE A 12 -13.31 -12.72 2.78
CA PHE A 12 -14.13 -13.49 1.84
C PHE A 12 -13.43 -13.67 0.50
N TRP A 13 -12.85 -12.61 -0.07
CA TRP A 13 -12.23 -12.65 -1.39
C TRP A 13 -10.91 -13.40 -1.42
N PHE A 14 -10.09 -13.31 -0.36
CA PHE A 14 -8.77 -13.92 -0.35
C PHE A 14 -8.80 -15.45 -0.55
N PRO A 15 -9.58 -16.25 0.20
CA PRO A 15 -9.67 -17.70 -0.03
C PRO A 15 -10.15 -18.03 -1.45
N TRP A 16 -11.10 -17.27 -1.96
CA TRP A 16 -11.63 -17.47 -3.30
C TRP A 16 -10.56 -17.27 -4.39
N ILE A 17 -9.86 -16.15 -4.34
CA ILE A 17 -8.76 -15.85 -5.27
C ILE A 17 -7.65 -16.88 -5.14
N PHE A 18 -7.26 -17.20 -3.91
CA PHE A 18 -6.20 -18.16 -3.62
C PHE A 18 -6.52 -19.55 -4.17
N ILE A 19 -7.71 -20.07 -3.87
CA ILE A 19 -8.12 -21.40 -4.34
C ILE A 19 -8.21 -21.44 -5.87
N THR A 20 -8.87 -20.45 -6.47
CA THR A 20 -9.05 -20.39 -7.93
C THR A 20 -7.72 -20.35 -8.67
N ALA A 21 -6.79 -19.48 -8.25
CA ALA A 21 -5.48 -19.37 -8.87
C ALA A 21 -4.66 -20.63 -8.70
N ASN A 22 -4.59 -21.19 -7.49
CA ASN A 22 -3.77 -22.36 -7.23
C ASN A 22 -4.32 -23.63 -7.90
N VAL A 23 -5.64 -23.82 -7.94
CA VAL A 23 -6.26 -24.91 -8.71
C VAL A 23 -5.94 -24.76 -10.19
N ALA A 24 -6.08 -23.56 -10.76
CA ALA A 24 -5.76 -23.34 -12.16
C ALA A 24 -4.26 -23.58 -12.46
N LEU A 25 -3.35 -23.06 -11.64
CA LEU A 25 -1.91 -23.13 -11.91
C LEU A 25 -1.31 -24.53 -11.67
N HIS A 26 -1.86 -25.31 -10.71
CA HIS A 26 -1.27 -26.58 -10.31
C HIS A 26 -2.05 -27.81 -10.83
N CYS A 27 -3.34 -27.67 -11.10
CA CYS A 27 -4.17 -28.81 -11.53
C CYS A 27 -4.42 -28.82 -13.05
N LEU A 28 -4.24 -27.72 -13.77
CA LEU A 28 -4.42 -27.67 -15.22
C LEU A 28 -3.06 -27.75 -15.92
N PRO A 29 -2.81 -28.81 -16.72
CA PRO A 29 -1.55 -28.94 -17.45
C PRO A 29 -1.49 -28.00 -18.66
N GLY A 30 -0.29 -27.57 -19.04
CA GLY A 30 -0.02 -26.96 -20.34
C GLY A 30 -0.56 -25.51 -20.51
N LEU A 31 -0.71 -24.75 -19.43
CA LEU A 31 -1.27 -23.39 -19.48
C LEU A 31 -0.42 -22.39 -20.29
N GLY A 32 0.89 -22.59 -20.42
CA GLY A 32 1.77 -21.67 -21.17
C GLY A 32 1.60 -20.21 -20.75
N ALA A 33 1.35 -19.34 -21.73
CA ALA A 33 1.14 -17.92 -21.49
C ALA A 33 -0.08 -17.61 -20.61
N LEU A 34 -1.12 -18.43 -20.66
CA LEU A 34 -2.29 -18.26 -19.81
C LEU A 34 -1.93 -18.42 -18.32
N GLY A 35 -1.01 -19.32 -17.99
CA GLY A 35 -0.50 -19.48 -16.63
C GLY A 35 0.13 -18.19 -16.09
N ALA A 36 0.95 -17.51 -16.89
CA ALA A 36 1.52 -16.22 -16.53
C ALA A 36 0.42 -15.14 -16.34
N GLY A 37 -0.63 -15.17 -17.16
CA GLY A 37 -1.80 -14.30 -17.01
C GLY A 37 -2.56 -14.55 -15.71
N ILE A 38 -2.78 -15.82 -15.33
CA ILE A 38 -3.41 -16.21 -14.07
C ILE A 38 -2.57 -15.78 -12.88
N ASP A 39 -1.24 -15.95 -12.93
CA ASP A 39 -0.33 -15.50 -11.87
C ASP A 39 -0.40 -13.98 -11.70
N ALA A 40 -0.38 -13.21 -12.78
CA ALA A 40 -0.53 -11.76 -12.70
C ALA A 40 -1.91 -11.34 -12.15
N TRP A 41 -2.98 -12.01 -12.55
CA TRP A 41 -4.32 -11.81 -12.01
C TRP A 41 -4.35 -12.12 -10.50
N TYR A 42 -3.72 -13.21 -10.07
CA TYR A 42 -3.63 -13.60 -8.67
C TYR A 42 -2.91 -12.55 -7.84
N ILE A 43 -1.73 -12.09 -8.28
CA ILE A 43 -0.96 -11.06 -7.57
C ILE A 43 -1.78 -9.77 -7.41
N HIS A 44 -2.44 -9.30 -8.49
CA HIS A 44 -3.27 -8.11 -8.44
C HIS A 44 -4.52 -8.31 -7.58
N GLY A 45 -5.15 -9.48 -7.67
CA GLY A 45 -6.29 -9.84 -6.86
C GLY A 45 -5.97 -9.83 -5.36
N VAL A 46 -4.83 -10.40 -4.95
CA VAL A 46 -4.37 -10.37 -3.56
C VAL A 46 -4.09 -8.93 -3.10
N ILE A 47 -3.49 -8.10 -3.94
CA ILE A 47 -3.25 -6.70 -3.59
C ILE A 47 -4.58 -5.94 -3.44
N LEU A 48 -5.45 -6.01 -4.44
CA LEU A 48 -6.64 -5.16 -4.53
C LEU A 48 -7.84 -5.64 -3.70
N LEU A 49 -7.96 -6.96 -3.48
CA LEU A 49 -9.11 -7.55 -2.78
C LEU A 49 -8.77 -8.13 -1.40
N PHE A 50 -7.48 -8.11 -1.01
CA PHE A 50 -7.08 -8.48 0.35
C PHE A 50 -6.30 -7.35 1.03
N PHE A 51 -5.10 -7.00 0.57
CA PHE A 51 -4.28 -6.00 1.24
C PHE A 51 -4.93 -4.61 1.26
N VAL A 52 -5.45 -4.16 0.12
CA VAL A 52 -6.08 -2.84 0.01
C VAL A 52 -7.32 -2.72 0.91
N PRO A 53 -8.31 -3.63 0.90
CA PRO A 53 -9.47 -3.52 1.79
C PRO A 53 -9.10 -3.61 3.26
N VAL A 54 -8.12 -4.41 3.67
CA VAL A 54 -7.65 -4.44 5.07
C VAL A 54 -7.06 -3.09 5.47
N GLY A 55 -6.22 -2.49 4.62
CA GLY A 55 -5.67 -1.15 4.86
C GLY A 55 -6.76 -0.07 4.95
N ILE A 56 -7.74 -0.09 4.04
CA ILE A 56 -8.89 0.84 4.06
C ILE A 56 -9.72 0.63 5.32
N GLY A 57 -9.99 -0.62 5.70
CA GLY A 57 -10.73 -0.97 6.92
C GLY A 57 -10.04 -0.45 8.18
N ALA A 58 -8.71 -0.58 8.25
CA ALA A 58 -7.90 -0.02 9.32
C ALA A 58 -8.00 1.52 9.34
N ALA A 59 -7.86 2.19 8.21
CA ALA A 59 -7.98 3.64 8.12
C ALA A 59 -9.36 4.14 8.56
N TYR A 60 -10.45 3.52 8.08
CA TYR A 60 -11.81 3.85 8.50
C TYR A 60 -12.14 3.55 9.97
N TYR A 61 -11.35 2.72 10.63
CA TYR A 61 -11.49 2.49 12.06
C TYR A 61 -10.67 3.50 12.88
N PHE A 62 -9.39 3.62 12.60
CA PHE A 62 -8.48 4.37 13.46
C PHE A 62 -8.53 5.88 13.25
N ILE A 63 -8.76 6.37 12.02
CA ILE A 63 -8.86 7.82 11.78
C ILE A 63 -10.01 8.42 12.62
N PRO A 64 -11.26 7.94 12.51
CA PRO A 64 -12.35 8.44 13.35
C PRO A 64 -12.12 8.22 14.85
N LYS A 65 -11.56 7.07 15.21
CA LYS A 65 -11.32 6.69 16.60
C LYS A 65 -10.35 7.63 17.32
N ILE A 66 -9.29 8.07 16.64
CA ILE A 66 -8.24 8.89 17.24
C ILE A 66 -8.57 10.39 17.10
N THR A 67 -9.15 10.80 15.97
CA THR A 67 -9.54 12.21 15.77
C THR A 67 -10.79 12.63 16.52
N GLY A 68 -11.58 11.66 17.04
CA GLY A 68 -12.88 11.91 17.63
C GLY A 68 -13.94 12.41 16.63
N GLN A 69 -13.69 12.29 15.34
CA GLN A 69 -14.60 12.73 14.27
C GLN A 69 -15.27 11.53 13.60
N PRO A 70 -16.55 11.59 13.25
CA PRO A 70 -17.16 10.57 12.42
C PRO A 70 -16.54 10.60 11.02
N ILE A 71 -16.67 9.51 10.25
CA ILE A 71 -16.30 9.48 8.83
C ILE A 71 -17.09 10.55 8.09
N ALA A 72 -16.45 11.25 7.15
CA ALA A 72 -17.06 12.39 6.45
C ALA A 72 -18.32 11.96 5.67
N SER A 73 -18.28 10.80 5.01
CA SER A 73 -19.45 10.27 4.28
C SER A 73 -19.50 8.75 4.29
N ALA A 74 -20.57 8.19 4.84
CA ALA A 74 -20.85 6.77 4.77
C ALA A 74 -21.19 6.31 3.34
N GLN A 75 -21.78 7.19 2.54
CA GLN A 75 -22.13 6.93 1.15
C GLN A 75 -20.87 6.79 0.28
N LEU A 76 -19.91 7.69 0.40
CA LEU A 76 -18.61 7.58 -0.30
C LEU A 76 -17.87 6.30 0.10
N ALA A 77 -17.90 5.95 1.37
CA ALA A 77 -17.25 4.74 1.86
C ALA A 77 -17.92 3.47 1.32
N SER A 78 -19.26 3.43 1.26
CA SER A 78 -20.02 2.30 0.70
C SER A 78 -19.83 2.21 -0.82
N ALA A 79 -19.90 3.33 -1.54
CA ALA A 79 -19.66 3.36 -2.99
C ALA A 79 -18.23 2.91 -3.33
N GLY A 80 -17.23 3.34 -2.54
CA GLY A 80 -15.86 2.88 -2.68
C GLY A 80 -15.70 1.37 -2.47
N PHE A 81 -16.40 0.79 -1.50
CA PHE A 81 -16.41 -0.65 -1.28
C PHE A 81 -16.98 -1.43 -2.48
N TRP A 82 -18.17 -1.07 -2.94
CA TRP A 82 -18.83 -1.79 -4.03
C TRP A 82 -18.13 -1.62 -5.37
N THR A 83 -17.62 -0.43 -5.67
CA THR A 83 -16.84 -0.22 -6.90
C THR A 83 -15.52 -0.99 -6.88
N LEU A 84 -14.84 -1.07 -5.72
CA LEU A 84 -13.66 -1.92 -5.57
C LEU A 84 -14.00 -3.41 -5.71
N ALA A 85 -15.10 -3.87 -5.11
CA ALA A 85 -15.58 -5.24 -5.18
C ALA A 85 -15.87 -5.69 -6.63
N ILE A 86 -16.49 -4.82 -7.41
CA ILE A 86 -16.83 -5.10 -8.81
C ILE A 86 -15.60 -5.07 -9.72
N LEU A 87 -14.73 -4.09 -9.55
CA LEU A 87 -13.62 -3.83 -10.49
C LEU A 87 -12.33 -4.57 -10.11
N GLY A 88 -12.05 -4.77 -8.83
CA GLY A 88 -10.77 -5.26 -8.35
C GLY A 88 -10.39 -6.66 -8.81
N GLY A 89 -11.38 -7.51 -9.09
CA GLY A 89 -11.17 -8.88 -9.52
C GLY A 89 -10.84 -9.07 -11.00
N TRP A 90 -10.83 -7.99 -11.80
CA TRP A 90 -10.65 -8.08 -13.26
C TRP A 90 -9.29 -7.57 -13.74
N THR A 91 -8.43 -7.12 -12.84
CA THR A 91 -7.10 -6.59 -13.17
C THR A 91 -6.01 -7.65 -13.09
N GLY A 92 -4.86 -7.33 -13.66
CA GLY A 92 -3.63 -8.14 -13.62
C GLY A 92 -3.19 -8.59 -15.02
N MET A 93 -4.10 -9.10 -15.84
CA MET A 93 -3.78 -9.62 -17.18
C MET A 93 -3.33 -8.53 -18.17
N GLN A 94 -3.70 -7.26 -17.93
CA GLN A 94 -3.19 -6.12 -18.73
C GLN A 94 -1.67 -5.96 -18.68
N LYS A 95 -1.01 -6.55 -17.68
CA LYS A 95 0.45 -6.61 -17.60
C LYS A 95 1.09 -7.29 -18.83
N TYR A 96 0.32 -8.10 -19.53
CA TYR A 96 0.74 -8.80 -20.75
C TYR A 96 0.07 -8.27 -22.01
N MET A 97 -0.31 -7.00 -22.03
CA MET A 97 -0.87 -6.32 -23.21
C MET A 97 0.16 -6.37 -24.35
N GLY A 98 -0.28 -6.74 -25.55
CA GLY A 98 0.61 -6.96 -26.69
C GLY A 98 1.33 -8.31 -26.71
N GLY A 99 1.17 -9.12 -25.65
CA GLY A 99 1.73 -10.47 -25.56
C GLY A 99 0.73 -11.55 -26.03
N PRO A 100 1.02 -12.83 -25.76
CA PRO A 100 0.29 -13.98 -26.30
C PRO A 100 -1.03 -14.29 -25.56
N LEU A 101 -1.55 -13.39 -24.74
CA LEU A 101 -2.87 -13.55 -24.11
C LEU A 101 -3.98 -13.12 -25.07
N PRO A 102 -5.21 -13.71 -24.93
CA PRO A 102 -6.37 -13.24 -25.66
C PRO A 102 -6.63 -11.74 -25.44
N ALA A 103 -6.83 -10.99 -26.52
CA ALA A 103 -6.95 -9.53 -26.48
C ALA A 103 -8.04 -9.03 -25.52
N TRP A 104 -9.17 -9.75 -25.42
CA TRP A 104 -10.24 -9.36 -24.50
C TRP A 104 -9.83 -9.40 -23.03
N MET A 105 -8.97 -10.35 -22.61
CA MET A 105 -8.47 -10.44 -21.22
C MET A 105 -7.63 -9.23 -20.85
N THR A 106 -6.69 -8.86 -21.72
CA THR A 106 -5.85 -7.69 -21.49
C THR A 106 -6.64 -6.39 -21.59
N ALA A 107 -7.62 -6.30 -22.51
CA ALA A 107 -8.49 -5.14 -22.66
C ALA A 107 -9.39 -4.91 -21.42
N VAL A 108 -10.02 -5.99 -20.90
CA VAL A 108 -10.82 -5.91 -19.66
C VAL A 108 -9.91 -5.48 -18.49
N GLY A 109 -8.74 -6.08 -18.35
CA GLY A 109 -7.78 -5.69 -17.32
C GLY A 109 -7.35 -4.22 -17.42
N ALA A 110 -7.10 -3.73 -18.64
CA ALA A 110 -6.75 -2.34 -18.89
C ALA A 110 -7.89 -1.38 -18.53
N ALA A 111 -9.09 -1.64 -18.99
CA ALA A 111 -10.27 -0.83 -18.68
C ALA A 111 -10.53 -0.77 -17.18
N THR A 112 -10.54 -1.92 -16.50
CA THR A 112 -10.77 -1.98 -15.05
C THR A 112 -9.62 -1.37 -14.25
N GLY A 113 -8.38 -1.50 -14.68
CA GLY A 113 -7.24 -0.86 -14.05
C GLY A 113 -7.33 0.68 -14.05
N VAL A 114 -7.88 1.27 -15.11
CA VAL A 114 -8.19 2.72 -15.16
C VAL A 114 -9.42 3.05 -14.32
N LEU A 115 -10.49 2.26 -14.43
CA LEU A 115 -11.74 2.49 -13.68
C LEU A 115 -11.57 2.37 -12.16
N LEU A 116 -10.54 1.70 -11.68
CA LEU A 116 -10.18 1.66 -10.25
C LEU A 116 -9.79 3.03 -9.67
N LEU A 117 -9.57 4.06 -10.50
CA LEU A 117 -9.51 5.44 -10.02
C LEU A 117 -10.80 5.89 -9.34
N ILE A 118 -11.95 5.26 -9.64
CA ILE A 118 -13.25 5.58 -9.00
C ILE A 118 -13.21 5.22 -7.51
N PRO A 119 -13.04 3.95 -7.09
CA PRO A 119 -12.95 3.63 -5.66
C PRO A 119 -11.78 4.32 -4.96
N VAL A 120 -10.66 4.50 -5.66
CA VAL A 120 -9.50 5.23 -5.14
C VAL A 120 -9.85 6.69 -4.82
N GLY A 121 -10.53 7.38 -5.73
CA GLY A 121 -10.99 8.76 -5.53
C GLY A 121 -12.03 8.86 -4.42
N LEU A 122 -13.03 7.97 -4.40
CA LEU A 122 -14.08 7.96 -3.38
C LEU A 122 -13.52 7.76 -1.96
N VAL A 123 -12.65 6.76 -1.79
CA VAL A 123 -12.03 6.45 -0.49
C VAL A 123 -11.01 7.52 -0.09
N GLY A 124 -10.14 7.91 -1.02
CA GLY A 124 -9.11 8.94 -0.77
C GLY A 124 -9.73 10.28 -0.38
N LEU A 125 -10.77 10.73 -1.10
CA LEU A 125 -11.53 11.94 -0.76
C LEU A 125 -12.17 11.83 0.62
N ASN A 126 -12.79 10.69 0.93
CA ASN A 126 -13.45 10.48 2.22
C ASN A 126 -12.46 10.51 3.39
N HIS A 127 -11.30 9.87 3.25
CA HIS A 127 -10.23 9.94 4.25
C HIS A 127 -9.70 11.37 4.43
N HIS A 128 -9.47 12.09 3.32
CA HIS A 128 -9.02 13.48 3.38
C HIS A 128 -10.03 14.37 4.10
N LEU A 129 -11.31 14.30 3.73
CA LEU A 129 -12.38 15.07 4.38
C LEU A 129 -12.52 14.71 5.87
N THR A 130 -12.34 13.42 6.25
CA THR A 130 -12.40 12.99 7.65
C THR A 130 -11.24 13.56 8.50
N THR A 131 -10.08 13.80 7.89
CA THR A 131 -8.88 14.33 8.57
C THR A 131 -8.76 15.85 8.47
N LEU A 132 -9.64 16.50 7.72
CA LEU A 132 -9.59 17.94 7.50
C LEU A 132 -9.69 18.73 8.82
N GLY A 133 -8.78 19.65 9.05
CA GLY A 133 -8.70 20.43 10.30
C GLY A 133 -8.10 19.70 11.50
N LYS A 134 -7.64 18.43 11.34
CA LYS A 134 -7.04 17.62 12.40
C LYS A 134 -5.54 17.36 12.20
N HIS A 135 -4.85 18.23 11.49
CA HIS A 135 -3.43 18.06 11.18
C HIS A 135 -2.54 18.03 12.43
N SER A 136 -2.91 18.74 13.49
CA SER A 136 -2.22 18.68 14.79
C SER A 136 -2.29 17.28 15.41
N ALA A 137 -3.45 16.63 15.34
CA ALA A 137 -3.62 15.25 15.83
C ALA A 137 -2.80 14.24 14.99
N VAL A 138 -2.66 14.46 13.68
CA VAL A 138 -1.78 13.65 12.83
C VAL A 138 -0.31 13.83 13.22
N ALA A 139 0.10 15.07 13.52
CA ALA A 139 1.48 15.37 13.91
C ALA A 139 1.83 14.81 15.29
N SER A 140 0.90 14.84 16.26
CA SER A 140 1.14 14.37 17.62
C SER A 140 1.00 12.86 17.80
N SER A 141 0.05 12.21 17.12
CA SER A 141 -0.18 10.77 17.24
C SER A 141 0.68 9.93 16.29
N PRO A 142 1.62 9.11 16.79
CA PRO A 142 2.38 8.19 15.95
C PRO A 142 1.49 7.24 15.14
N THR A 143 0.47 6.68 15.77
CA THR A 143 -0.52 5.80 15.13
C THR A 143 -1.21 6.48 13.96
N LEU A 144 -1.75 7.68 14.19
CA LEU A 144 -2.48 8.41 13.17
C LEU A 144 -1.55 8.85 12.03
N ARG A 145 -0.29 9.16 12.34
CA ARG A 145 0.73 9.51 11.35
C ARG A 145 0.97 8.38 10.36
N PHE A 146 1.19 7.15 10.83
CA PHE A 146 1.35 5.97 9.98
C PHE A 146 0.12 5.74 9.09
N ILE A 147 -1.08 5.79 9.67
CA ILE A 147 -2.33 5.53 8.94
C ILE A 147 -2.63 6.63 7.92
N PHE A 148 -2.40 7.89 8.28
CA PHE A 148 -2.60 9.03 7.39
C PHE A 148 -1.68 8.98 6.18
N PHE A 149 -0.39 8.70 6.39
CA PHE A 149 0.56 8.54 5.28
C PHE A 149 0.24 7.31 4.44
N GLY A 150 -0.14 6.19 5.07
CA GLY A 150 -0.68 5.04 4.33
C GLY A 150 -1.86 5.44 3.45
N ALA A 151 -2.84 6.15 4.01
CA ALA A 151 -4.00 6.63 3.27
C ALA A 151 -3.66 7.59 2.12
N LEU A 152 -2.54 8.33 2.20
CA LEU A 152 -2.02 9.14 1.08
C LEU A 152 -1.37 8.28 -0.02
N PHE A 153 -0.72 7.18 0.34
CA PHE A 153 -0.15 6.27 -0.66
C PHE A 153 -1.21 5.48 -1.43
N TYR A 154 -2.41 5.35 -0.91
CA TYR A 154 -3.50 4.67 -1.63
C TYR A 154 -3.88 5.35 -2.96
N PRO A 155 -4.17 6.67 -3.02
CA PRO A 155 -4.34 7.38 -4.28
C PRO A 155 -3.14 7.27 -5.22
N VAL A 156 -1.92 7.34 -4.68
CA VAL A 156 -0.69 7.17 -5.47
C VAL A 156 -0.65 5.79 -6.11
N SER A 157 -0.99 4.74 -5.39
CA SER A 157 -1.02 3.37 -5.92
C SER A 157 -2.04 3.21 -7.05
N GLY A 158 -3.24 3.77 -6.87
CA GLY A 158 -4.29 3.75 -7.90
C GLY A 158 -3.91 4.52 -9.15
N PHE A 159 -3.26 5.67 -9.00
CA PHE A 159 -2.76 6.44 -10.14
C PHE A 159 -1.67 5.68 -10.92
N ILE A 160 -0.73 5.04 -10.22
CA ILE A 160 0.31 4.22 -10.85
C ILE A 160 -0.31 3.03 -11.58
N LEU A 161 -1.31 2.36 -10.97
CA LEU A 161 -2.03 1.28 -11.63
C LEU A 161 -2.71 1.77 -12.90
N ALA A 162 -3.39 2.91 -12.85
CA ALA A 162 -4.06 3.48 -14.01
C ALA A 162 -3.08 3.84 -15.14
N LEU A 163 -1.92 4.43 -14.81
CA LEU A 163 -0.85 4.72 -15.78
C LEU A 163 -0.35 3.44 -16.46
N ASN A 164 -0.11 2.37 -15.70
CA ASN A 164 0.35 1.10 -16.25
C ASN A 164 -0.74 0.34 -17.04
N SER A 165 -2.02 0.67 -16.80
CA SER A 165 -3.16 0.01 -17.42
C SER A 165 -3.71 0.76 -18.64
N ALA A 166 -3.56 2.09 -18.71
CA ALA A 166 -4.06 2.89 -19.81
C ALA A 166 -3.34 2.53 -21.12
N PHE A 167 -4.11 2.42 -22.22
CA PHE A 167 -3.58 1.91 -23.49
C PHE A 167 -2.33 2.64 -24.00
N TRP A 168 -2.32 3.98 -23.91
CA TRP A 168 -1.20 4.79 -24.44
C TRP A 168 0.05 4.76 -23.55
N THR A 169 -0.11 4.90 -22.24
CA THR A 169 1.03 4.87 -21.32
C THR A 169 1.44 3.44 -20.99
N GLY A 170 0.47 2.53 -20.88
CA GLY A 170 0.71 1.13 -20.58
C GLY A 170 1.54 0.42 -21.65
N SER A 171 1.32 0.72 -22.96
CA SER A 171 2.12 0.14 -24.02
C SER A 171 3.61 0.51 -23.92
N ALA A 172 3.91 1.73 -23.45
CA ALA A 172 5.29 2.16 -23.21
C ALA A 172 5.87 1.57 -21.90
N LEU A 173 5.03 1.31 -20.90
CA LEU A 173 5.46 0.84 -19.59
C LEU A 173 5.42 -0.69 -19.42
N GLN A 174 4.98 -1.43 -20.44
CA GLN A 174 4.94 -2.89 -20.41
C GLN A 174 6.35 -3.48 -20.25
N PHE A 175 6.44 -4.52 -19.43
CA PHE A 175 7.68 -5.23 -19.12
C PHE A 175 8.79 -4.37 -18.50
N THR A 176 8.46 -3.16 -18.05
CA THR A 176 9.39 -2.25 -17.39
C THR A 176 9.28 -2.33 -15.85
N GLN A 177 10.15 -1.60 -15.15
CA GLN A 177 10.16 -1.50 -13.71
C GLN A 177 8.96 -0.74 -13.11
N SER A 178 8.11 -0.10 -13.93
CA SER A 178 6.95 0.65 -13.47
C SER A 178 5.94 -0.21 -12.71
N TRP A 179 5.73 -1.47 -13.11
CA TRP A 179 4.85 -2.41 -12.42
C TRP A 179 5.29 -2.73 -10.99
N TYR A 180 6.60 -2.73 -10.75
CA TYR A 180 7.15 -2.92 -9.42
C TYR A 180 6.77 -1.78 -8.46
N SER A 181 6.71 -0.54 -8.95
CA SER A 181 6.29 0.61 -8.13
C SER A 181 4.86 0.46 -7.61
N PHE A 182 3.92 -0.03 -8.44
CA PHE A 182 2.55 -0.31 -8.01
C PHE A 182 2.50 -1.33 -6.87
N GLN A 183 3.25 -2.43 -6.99
CA GLN A 183 3.26 -3.46 -5.94
C GLN A 183 3.81 -2.92 -4.61
N VAL A 184 4.94 -2.21 -4.66
CA VAL A 184 5.58 -1.67 -3.45
C VAL A 184 4.73 -0.60 -2.78
N VAL A 185 4.17 0.33 -3.54
CA VAL A 185 3.33 1.40 -2.95
C VAL A 185 2.04 0.84 -2.37
N SER A 186 1.42 -0.16 -3.01
CA SER A 186 0.18 -0.75 -2.53
C SER A 186 0.39 -1.57 -1.26
N VAL A 187 1.42 -2.43 -1.25
CA VAL A 187 1.65 -3.36 -0.14
C VAL A 187 2.41 -2.68 1.00
N TYR A 188 3.54 -2.03 0.72
CA TYR A 188 4.33 -1.42 1.80
C TYR A 188 3.86 0.02 2.10
N GLY A 189 3.72 0.86 1.07
CA GLY A 189 3.36 2.26 1.24
C GLY A 189 1.96 2.45 1.84
N PHE A 190 0.99 1.67 1.41
CA PHE A 190 -0.38 1.77 1.91
C PHE A 190 -0.68 0.74 3.01
N PHE A 191 -0.76 -0.54 2.67
CA PHE A 191 -1.22 -1.58 3.59
C PHE A 191 -0.33 -1.70 4.83
N SER A 192 1.00 -1.89 4.66
CA SER A 192 1.89 -2.09 5.81
C SER A 192 1.96 -0.86 6.71
N MET A 193 1.94 0.36 6.14
CA MET A 193 1.89 1.59 6.95
C MET A 193 0.61 1.66 7.79
N CYS A 194 -0.57 1.33 7.22
CA CYS A 194 -1.82 1.28 7.98
C CYS A 194 -1.76 0.22 9.09
N VAL A 195 -1.19 -0.96 8.81
CA VAL A 195 -1.04 -2.04 9.79
C VAL A 195 -0.05 -1.68 10.90
N PHE A 196 1.09 -1.06 10.58
CA PHE A 196 2.01 -0.55 11.61
C PHE A 196 1.32 0.44 12.54
N GLY A 197 0.54 1.37 11.99
CA GLY A 197 -0.27 2.29 12.79
C GLY A 197 -1.24 1.54 13.72
N ALA A 198 -1.92 0.51 13.20
CA ALA A 198 -2.82 -0.33 13.98
C ALA A 198 -2.08 -1.07 15.11
N ILE A 199 -0.91 -1.65 14.84
CA ILE A 199 -0.08 -2.36 15.83
C ILE A 199 0.38 -1.39 16.93
N TYR A 200 0.85 -0.19 16.57
CA TYR A 200 1.22 0.83 17.55
C TYR A 200 0.07 1.26 18.46
N TYR A 201 -1.17 1.14 18.01
CA TYR A 201 -2.35 1.41 18.83
C TYR A 201 -2.79 0.22 19.68
N ILE A 202 -2.80 -1.00 19.10
CA ILE A 202 -3.41 -2.19 19.71
C ILE A 202 -2.48 -2.81 20.76
N VAL A 203 -1.19 -2.98 20.44
CA VAL A 203 -0.24 -3.71 21.30
C VAL A 203 -0.12 -3.13 22.72
N PRO A 204 0.02 -1.81 22.92
CA PRO A 204 0.06 -1.24 24.28
C PRO A 204 -1.18 -1.57 25.11
N ARG A 205 -2.35 -1.59 24.46
CA ARG A 205 -3.63 -1.85 25.12
C ARG A 205 -3.80 -3.32 25.53
N LEU A 206 -3.25 -4.23 24.73
CA LEU A 206 -3.26 -5.66 25.03
C LEU A 206 -2.24 -6.03 26.11
N SER A 207 -1.05 -5.43 26.05
CA SER A 207 0.05 -5.73 26.98
C SER A 207 -0.07 -4.97 28.30
N GLY A 208 -0.87 -3.92 28.39
CA GLY A 208 -0.92 -3.02 29.54
C GLY A 208 0.39 -2.23 29.75
N CYS A 209 1.22 -2.15 28.72
CA CYS A 209 2.51 -1.48 28.77
C CYS A 209 2.61 -0.40 27.67
N GLU A 210 3.26 0.70 27.96
CA GLU A 210 3.57 1.73 26.97
C GLU A 210 4.82 1.38 26.16
N TRP A 211 4.89 1.90 24.94
CA TRP A 211 6.08 1.78 24.10
C TRP A 211 7.30 2.43 24.76
N LEU A 212 8.43 1.74 24.73
CA LEU A 212 9.67 2.18 25.38
C LEU A 212 10.20 3.51 24.88
N SER A 213 10.06 3.78 23.58
CA SER A 213 10.67 4.95 22.95
C SER A 213 9.85 5.50 21.80
N VAL A 214 9.38 6.73 21.94
CA VAL A 214 8.73 7.49 20.87
C VAL A 214 9.72 7.81 19.74
N ARG A 215 11.02 7.96 20.05
CA ARG A 215 12.05 8.21 19.03
C ARG A 215 12.19 7.02 18.07
N LEU A 216 12.14 5.78 18.59
CA LEU A 216 12.18 4.58 17.75
C LEU A 216 10.98 4.51 16.80
N ILE A 217 9.77 4.84 17.29
CA ILE A 217 8.56 4.89 16.45
C ILE A 217 8.72 5.94 15.35
N ARG A 218 9.22 7.12 15.70
CA ARG A 218 9.44 8.20 14.73
C ARG A 218 10.48 7.83 13.68
N ASN A 219 11.57 7.19 14.07
CA ASN A 219 12.61 6.75 13.14
C ASN A 219 12.07 5.64 12.23
N HIS A 220 11.33 4.65 12.77
CA HIS A 220 10.65 3.63 11.96
C HIS A 220 9.74 4.28 10.92
N PHE A 221 8.95 5.28 11.31
CA PHE A 221 8.07 6.00 10.40
C PHE A 221 8.84 6.67 9.26
N TRP A 222 9.83 7.50 9.58
CA TRP A 222 10.53 8.28 8.57
C TRP A 222 11.39 7.42 7.64
N PHE A 223 12.07 6.40 8.16
CA PHE A 223 12.85 5.49 7.33
C PHE A 223 11.94 4.67 6.40
N SER A 224 10.76 4.27 6.85
CA SER A 224 9.75 3.62 6.01
C SER A 224 9.24 4.55 4.91
N VAL A 225 8.88 5.79 5.25
CA VAL A 225 8.38 6.79 4.29
C VAL A 225 9.44 7.13 3.24
N TYR A 226 10.66 7.44 3.66
CA TYR A 226 11.74 7.76 2.72
C TYR A 226 12.11 6.55 1.86
N GLY A 227 12.20 5.37 2.46
CA GLY A 227 12.52 4.15 1.74
C GLY A 227 11.48 3.83 0.66
N VAL A 228 10.19 3.80 1.02
CA VAL A 228 9.13 3.48 0.04
C VAL A 228 9.01 4.55 -1.03
N SER A 229 9.08 5.83 -0.67
CA SER A 229 9.02 6.93 -1.64
C SER A 229 10.17 6.85 -2.65
N THR A 230 11.38 6.58 -2.18
CA THR A 230 12.55 6.40 -3.05
C THR A 230 12.36 5.22 -4.01
N ILE A 231 11.90 4.05 -3.51
CA ILE A 231 11.65 2.88 -4.37
C ILE A 231 10.62 3.20 -5.44
N VAL A 232 9.51 3.83 -5.06
CA VAL A 232 8.41 4.17 -5.98
C VAL A 232 8.90 5.13 -7.06
N VAL A 233 9.54 6.23 -6.68
CA VAL A 233 10.03 7.23 -7.64
C VAL A 233 11.10 6.63 -8.56
N MET A 234 12.09 5.93 -8.01
CA MET A 234 13.17 5.33 -8.83
C MET A 234 12.63 4.25 -9.78
N SER A 235 11.62 3.48 -9.37
CA SER A 235 11.01 2.47 -10.23
C SER A 235 10.14 3.08 -11.34
N LEU A 236 9.43 4.17 -11.05
CA LEU A 236 8.66 4.89 -12.08
C LEU A 236 9.57 5.55 -13.11
N VAL A 237 10.60 6.25 -12.67
CA VAL A 237 11.56 6.92 -13.56
C VAL A 237 12.31 5.88 -14.40
N ALA A 238 12.80 4.81 -13.77
CA ALA A 238 13.45 3.71 -14.47
C ALA A 238 12.51 3.03 -15.49
N GLY A 239 11.25 2.79 -15.09
CA GLY A 239 10.26 2.19 -15.98
C GLY A 239 9.96 3.06 -17.19
N TRP A 240 9.80 4.36 -16.97
CA TRP A 240 9.59 5.31 -18.07
C TRP A 240 10.79 5.37 -19.02
N GLN A 241 12.01 5.48 -18.48
CA GLN A 241 13.23 5.52 -19.27
C GLN A 241 13.43 4.21 -20.07
N GLN A 242 13.21 3.05 -19.44
CA GLN A 242 13.26 1.76 -20.12
C GLN A 242 12.24 1.69 -21.24
N GLY A 243 10.99 2.12 -20.98
CA GLY A 243 9.94 2.12 -21.99
C GLY A 243 10.25 3.05 -23.18
N ALA A 244 10.75 4.24 -22.91
CA ALA A 244 11.18 5.18 -23.95
C ALA A 244 12.31 4.60 -24.79
N ASP A 245 13.29 3.97 -24.16
CA ASP A 245 14.47 3.37 -24.80
C ASP A 245 14.08 2.18 -25.72
N LEU A 246 13.23 1.27 -25.20
CA LEU A 246 12.76 0.09 -25.93
C LEU A 246 11.81 0.43 -27.10
N ASN A 247 11.11 1.56 -27.02
CA ASN A 247 10.22 2.02 -28.08
C ASN A 247 10.92 2.95 -29.10
N ASN A 248 12.18 3.30 -28.90
CA ASN A 248 12.95 4.12 -29.85
C ASN A 248 13.52 3.25 -30.97
N PRO A 249 13.10 3.42 -32.25
CA PRO A 249 13.62 2.65 -33.39
C PRO A 249 15.13 2.75 -33.55
N GLU A 250 15.76 3.87 -33.19
CA GLU A 250 17.20 4.08 -33.27
C GLU A 250 18.00 3.17 -32.34
N HIS A 251 17.32 2.58 -31.34
CA HIS A 251 17.96 1.71 -30.36
C HIS A 251 17.67 0.21 -30.56
N TRP A 252 16.91 -0.18 -31.58
CA TRP A 252 16.53 -1.59 -31.82
C TRP A 252 17.71 -2.50 -32.14
N ASP A 253 18.77 -1.96 -32.75
CA ASP A 253 20.00 -2.71 -33.03
C ASP A 253 20.97 -2.78 -31.85
N GLN A 254 20.63 -2.14 -30.72
CA GLN A 254 21.49 -2.15 -29.53
C GLN A 254 21.37 -3.47 -28.79
N ASN A 255 22.48 -3.89 -28.18
CA ASN A 255 22.46 -5.03 -27.29
C ASN A 255 21.56 -4.73 -26.07
N PHE A 256 20.64 -5.64 -25.77
CA PHE A 256 19.74 -5.53 -24.60
C PHE A 256 20.48 -5.21 -23.30
N MET A 257 21.72 -5.68 -23.14
CA MET A 257 22.56 -5.37 -21.96
C MET A 257 22.83 -3.88 -21.78
N ASN A 258 22.79 -3.06 -22.83
CA ASN A 258 22.94 -1.61 -22.71
C ASN A 258 21.76 -1.01 -21.90
N HIS A 259 20.53 -1.47 -22.16
CA HIS A 259 19.34 -1.03 -21.43
C HIS A 259 19.43 -1.43 -19.94
N VAL A 260 19.99 -2.62 -19.65
CA VAL A 260 20.21 -3.08 -18.25
C VAL A 260 21.25 -2.20 -17.56
N VAL A 261 22.38 -1.90 -18.23
CA VAL A 261 23.45 -1.05 -17.68
C VAL A 261 22.93 0.38 -17.42
N ASN A 262 22.16 0.94 -18.34
CA ASN A 262 21.56 2.27 -18.20
C ASN A 262 20.62 2.35 -16.97
N SER A 263 19.98 1.24 -16.59
CA SER A 263 19.11 1.15 -15.43
C SER A 263 19.84 0.97 -14.09
N ARG A 264 21.17 0.74 -14.09
CA ARG A 264 21.95 0.36 -12.90
C ARG A 264 21.80 1.35 -11.74
N ALA A 265 21.84 2.65 -12.04
CA ALA A 265 21.73 3.69 -11.00
C ALA A 265 20.41 3.60 -10.22
N TYR A 266 19.31 3.35 -10.90
CA TYR A 266 17.99 3.18 -10.28
C TYR A 266 17.89 1.90 -9.45
N VAL A 267 18.47 0.80 -9.94
CA VAL A 267 18.52 -0.49 -9.21
C VAL A 267 19.33 -0.34 -7.92
N VAL A 268 20.49 0.31 -7.97
CA VAL A 268 21.32 0.59 -6.78
C VAL A 268 20.57 1.48 -5.79
N SER A 269 19.93 2.55 -6.25
CA SER A 269 19.14 3.44 -5.38
C SER A 269 18.01 2.70 -4.68
N ARG A 270 17.32 1.79 -5.38
CA ARG A 270 16.28 0.93 -4.77
C ARG A 270 16.88 -0.05 -3.75
N ALA A 271 18.05 -0.63 -4.03
CA ALA A 271 18.71 -1.53 -3.08
C ALA A 271 19.06 -0.80 -1.78
N VAL A 272 19.57 0.42 -1.85
CA VAL A 272 19.83 1.28 -0.68
C VAL A 272 18.52 1.60 0.06
N ALA A 273 17.46 1.94 -0.66
CA ALA A 273 16.15 2.21 -0.05
C ALA A 273 15.55 0.96 0.63
N TRP A 274 15.72 -0.24 0.05
CA TRP A 274 15.35 -1.50 0.71
C TRP A 274 16.18 -1.78 1.96
N ALA A 275 17.47 -1.48 1.96
CA ALA A 275 18.29 -1.60 3.16
C ALA A 275 17.79 -0.65 4.27
N LEU A 276 17.38 0.56 3.92
CA LEU A 276 16.78 1.52 4.85
C LEU A 276 15.46 1.00 5.44
N ILE A 277 14.57 0.45 4.61
CA ILE A 277 13.31 -0.19 5.04
C ILE A 277 13.59 -1.40 5.94
N SER A 278 14.55 -2.24 5.58
CA SER A 278 14.92 -3.40 6.37
C SER A 278 15.42 -3.01 7.76
N PHE A 279 16.26 -1.99 7.83
CA PHE A 279 16.73 -1.42 9.10
C PHE A 279 15.56 -0.84 9.93
N SER A 280 14.65 -0.13 9.28
CA SER A 280 13.42 0.38 9.90
C SER A 280 12.57 -0.73 10.52
N ASN A 281 12.34 -1.81 9.77
CA ASN A 281 11.57 -2.96 10.24
C ASN A 281 12.29 -3.73 11.36
N LEU A 282 13.62 -3.79 11.33
CA LEU A 282 14.40 -4.38 12.43
C LEU A 282 14.26 -3.58 13.71
N MET A 283 14.26 -2.24 13.64
CA MET A 283 13.98 -1.36 14.79
C MET A 283 12.55 -1.59 15.32
N PHE A 284 11.57 -1.75 14.44
CA PHE A 284 10.20 -2.06 14.84
C PHE A 284 10.12 -3.43 15.53
N LEU A 285 10.73 -4.46 14.96
CA LEU A 285 10.76 -5.81 15.53
C LEU A 285 11.40 -5.80 16.93
N LEU A 286 12.56 -5.16 17.07
CA LEU A 286 13.23 -5.02 18.37
C LEU A 286 12.30 -4.33 19.38
N HIS A 287 11.65 -3.25 18.99
CA HIS A 287 10.73 -2.50 19.86
C HIS A 287 9.52 -3.35 20.28
N LEU A 288 8.98 -4.16 19.34
CA LEU A 288 7.89 -5.10 19.62
C LEU A 288 8.32 -6.21 20.59
N LEU A 289 9.49 -6.80 20.37
CA LEU A 289 10.03 -7.84 21.26
C LEU A 289 10.26 -7.33 22.69
N LEU A 290 10.77 -6.12 22.83
CA LEU A 290 10.95 -5.48 24.14
C LEU A 290 9.60 -5.23 24.83
N MET A 291 8.55 -4.87 24.09
CA MET A 291 7.19 -4.73 24.63
C MET A 291 6.62 -6.08 25.09
N VAL A 292 6.77 -7.13 24.28
CA VAL A 292 6.30 -8.48 24.62
C VAL A 292 7.04 -9.03 25.84
N ALA A 293 8.33 -8.71 26.00
CA ALA A 293 9.12 -9.06 27.18
C ALA A 293 8.72 -8.26 28.45
N GLY A 294 7.73 -7.38 28.35
CA GLY A 294 7.22 -6.61 29.49
C GLY A 294 8.14 -5.51 29.99
N LEU A 295 9.14 -5.12 29.20
CA LEU A 295 10.10 -4.07 29.55
C LEU A 295 9.51 -2.67 29.40
N GLY A 296 8.30 -2.52 28.88
CA GLY A 296 7.57 -1.27 28.82
C GLY A 296 7.10 -0.79 30.18
N ARG A 297 6.88 0.51 30.35
CA ARG A 297 6.30 1.07 31.56
C ARG A 297 4.83 0.64 31.66
N ARG A 298 4.46 -0.01 32.75
CA ARG A 298 3.05 -0.39 33.00
C ARG A 298 2.19 0.86 33.21
N SER A 299 1.04 0.92 32.54
CA SER A 299 0.08 1.99 32.65
C SER A 299 -1.34 1.42 32.69
N SER A 300 -2.21 1.99 33.49
CA SER A 300 -3.63 1.62 33.58
C SER A 300 -4.41 2.03 32.31
N ALA A 301 -3.90 3.01 31.57
CA ALA A 301 -4.45 3.47 30.30
C ALA A 301 -3.31 3.79 29.31
N PRO A 302 -2.62 2.76 28.78
CA PRO A 302 -1.47 2.99 27.91
C PRO A 302 -1.92 3.64 26.60
N THR A 303 -1.70 4.93 26.49
CA THR A 303 -1.95 5.69 25.26
C THR A 303 -0.83 6.67 25.02
N LEU A 304 -0.26 6.61 23.81
CA LEU A 304 0.73 7.59 23.35
C LEU A 304 0.17 9.02 23.26
N LEU A 305 -1.16 9.17 23.32
CA LEU A 305 -1.86 10.46 23.20
C LEU A 305 -1.87 11.28 24.48
N HIS A 306 -1.82 10.66 25.67
CA HIS A 306 -1.94 11.38 26.95
C HIS A 306 -0.64 12.08 27.39
N ARG A 307 0.52 11.61 26.97
CA ARG A 307 1.81 12.15 27.43
C ARG A 307 2.17 13.55 26.91
N GLU A 308 1.70 13.92 25.73
CA GLU A 308 2.00 15.27 25.19
C GLU A 308 1.05 16.35 25.78
N HIS A 309 -0.12 15.95 26.29
CA HIS A 309 -1.03 16.90 26.96
C HIS A 309 -0.71 17.09 28.44
N ASP A 310 -0.19 16.06 29.12
CA ASP A 310 0.10 16.14 30.56
C ASP A 310 1.42 16.87 30.86
N GLU A 311 2.37 16.90 29.93
CA GLU A 311 3.60 17.72 30.08
C GLU A 311 3.35 19.24 29.94
N HIS A 312 2.22 19.64 29.34
CA HIS A 312 1.80 21.04 29.23
C HIS A 312 0.69 21.42 30.23
N ALA A 313 0.19 20.47 31.01
CA ALA A 313 -0.88 20.65 31.97
C ALA A 313 -0.43 20.46 33.41
N LEU A 314 0.80 20.80 33.75
CA LEU A 314 1.16 21.00 35.16
C LEU A 314 0.72 22.38 35.58
N PRO A 315 -0.37 22.54 36.39
CA PRO A 315 -0.59 23.77 37.05
C PRO A 315 0.46 23.92 38.13
N ALA A 316 1.19 24.99 38.09
CA ALA A 316 1.74 25.57 39.29
C ALA A 316 0.60 25.79 40.28
N HIS A 317 0.45 24.93 41.29
CA HIS A 317 -0.23 25.23 42.57
C HIS A 317 0.09 24.14 43.57
N ALA A 318 0.99 24.41 44.51
CA ALA A 318 0.78 24.74 45.90
C ALA A 318 2.10 25.03 46.56
#